data_3f14091efcb9dcd66f19c2940ad3738d
#
_entry.id   3f14091efcb9dcd66f19c2940ad3738d
#
_cell.length_a   1.000
_cell.length_b   1.000
_cell.length_c   1.000
_cell.angle_alpha   90.00
_cell.angle_beta   90.00
_cell.angle_gamma   90.00
#
_symmetry.space_group_name_H-M   'P 1'
#
loop_
_entity.id
_entity.type
_entity.pdbx_description
1 polymer ?
#
loop_
_entity_poly.entity_id
_entity_poly.type
_entity_poly.pdbx_seq_one_letter_code
_entity_poly.pdbx_strand_id
1 'polypeptide(L)'
;MSAGSARPQHFGWFLARGFGPHGWGHPYLDWDYDWTRPDLYQQSARELERAGFDFVLIEDAPSLGSSETIDLRVRHAFGGPKHDPLLLAPYLFQATSHLGVIPTVNPAAYLPYTAARQFATLQHLSGDRLGLNVVTDTGSARHFSAAPPLGHDAAYDRAEEWLGSLRELWGSWGDGALVRDPASGVYADGTRLDAVRHRGEHYAFDGPLNAIPFERGAPVVASPGGSGRGLAFAGANSDIQLALAPLNEKSVREYRARIHAAAVDRGRAPSDIRIMFAIQPVIVSSPEEADRLVAASASPTDEVLRTIAQRQSSDLETDLTALELDAPLPAALFGEHVSQGSLRRLTGDRDVSATPLRAHLTALARLGRISDRSGFVGTAEEFADLVEELGEWGNDGVLLWGDLHPVTVHRTLDELVPVLRRRGILRREYTGAGLRADLHAF
;
A
#
# COMPACT_ATOMS: atom_id res chain seq x y z
N MET A 1 36.98 8.82 14.09
CA MET A 1 35.94 7.81 14.33
C MET A 1 35.31 7.53 12.97
N SER A 2 35.50 6.34 12.43
CA SER A 2 34.89 5.90 11.18
C SER A 2 33.37 5.90 11.41
N ALA A 3 32.64 6.78 10.72
CA ALA A 3 31.19 6.67 10.66
C ALA A 3 30.89 5.28 10.09
N GLY A 4 30.32 4.39 10.90
CA GLY A 4 29.81 3.13 10.41
C GLY A 4 28.84 3.44 9.28
N SER A 5 28.99 2.82 8.11
CA SER A 5 28.03 3.00 7.03
C SER A 5 26.67 2.53 7.56
N ALA A 6 25.67 3.38 7.46
CA ALA A 6 24.29 3.00 7.79
C ALA A 6 23.90 1.74 7.02
N ARG A 7 23.07 0.90 7.62
CA ARG A 7 22.50 -0.26 6.92
C ARG A 7 21.53 0.25 5.84
N PRO A 8 21.66 -0.23 4.58
CA PRO A 8 20.67 0.09 3.55
C PRO A 8 19.25 -0.27 4.00
N GLN A 9 18.27 0.54 3.59
CA GLN A 9 16.87 0.35 3.88
C GLN A 9 16.07 0.28 2.57
N HIS A 10 14.95 -0.45 2.59
CA HIS A 10 14.03 -0.50 1.47
C HIS A 10 13.15 0.75 1.42
N PHE A 11 12.85 1.23 0.21
CA PHE A 11 11.97 2.37 -0.01
C PHE A 11 10.87 2.00 -0.99
N GLY A 12 9.63 2.10 -0.53
CA GLY A 12 8.44 2.02 -1.37
C GLY A 12 7.74 3.36 -1.48
N TRP A 13 7.02 3.57 -2.58
CA TRP A 13 6.11 4.70 -2.72
C TRP A 13 4.67 4.20 -2.68
N PHE A 14 3.91 4.63 -1.68
CA PHE A 14 2.51 4.30 -1.57
C PHE A 14 1.67 5.37 -2.26
N LEU A 15 1.20 5.05 -3.45
CA LEU A 15 0.24 5.84 -4.18
C LEU A 15 -1.13 5.67 -3.52
N ALA A 16 -1.35 6.46 -2.48
CA ALA A 16 -2.55 6.45 -1.67
C ALA A 16 -3.71 7.12 -2.42
N ARG A 17 -4.56 7.85 -1.73
CA ARG A 17 -5.75 8.50 -2.29
C ARG A 17 -5.51 9.51 -3.40
N GLY A 18 -4.29 9.99 -3.55
CA GLY A 18 -3.86 10.84 -4.65
C GLY A 18 -3.82 10.17 -6.01
N PHE A 19 -4.17 8.91 -6.05
CA PHE A 19 -4.31 8.15 -7.27
C PHE A 19 -5.52 8.63 -8.08
N GLY A 20 -5.27 9.51 -9.00
CA GLY A 20 -6.31 10.05 -9.85
C GLY A 20 -6.61 11.53 -9.57
N PRO A 21 -7.86 11.90 -9.31
CA PRO A 21 -8.30 13.27 -9.44
C PRO A 21 -7.93 14.20 -8.27
N HIS A 22 -7.07 13.83 -7.33
CA HIS A 22 -6.62 14.73 -6.27
C HIS A 22 -5.98 16.02 -6.79
N GLY A 23 -5.37 15.95 -7.96
CA GLY A 23 -4.77 17.12 -8.61
C GLY A 23 -5.75 17.95 -9.44
N TRP A 24 -7.05 17.69 -9.42
CA TRP A 24 -8.04 18.39 -10.24
C TRP A 24 -8.20 19.87 -9.89
N GLY A 25 -7.88 20.25 -8.65
CA GLY A 25 -8.00 21.62 -8.16
C GLY A 25 -6.70 22.41 -8.30
N HIS A 26 -6.75 23.72 -7.93
CA HIS A 26 -5.57 24.58 -7.89
C HIS A 26 -4.55 24.13 -6.83
N PRO A 27 -3.26 24.30 -7.07
CA PRO A 27 -2.63 24.87 -8.29
C PRO A 27 -2.45 23.86 -9.44
N TYR A 28 -2.75 22.60 -9.24
CA TYR A 28 -2.38 21.51 -10.16
C TYR A 28 -3.12 21.58 -11.50
N LEU A 29 -4.37 22.09 -11.49
CA LEU A 29 -5.15 22.31 -12.70
C LEU A 29 -4.39 23.19 -13.72
N ASP A 30 -3.68 24.19 -13.24
CA ASP A 30 -2.94 25.13 -14.08
C ASP A 30 -1.65 24.52 -14.68
N TRP A 31 -1.28 23.32 -14.23
CA TRP A 31 -0.10 22.59 -14.69
C TRP A 31 -0.44 21.43 -15.63
N ASP A 32 -1.59 21.49 -16.26
CA ASP A 32 -2.06 20.48 -17.22
C ASP A 32 -2.07 19.05 -16.67
N TYR A 33 -2.45 18.92 -15.38
CA TYR A 33 -2.54 17.64 -14.72
C TYR A 33 -3.72 16.83 -15.27
N ASP A 34 -3.43 15.80 -16.05
CA ASP A 34 -4.43 14.85 -16.55
C ASP A 34 -4.15 13.44 -16.00
N TRP A 35 -4.80 13.13 -14.88
CA TRP A 35 -4.66 11.81 -14.24
C TRP A 35 -5.24 10.66 -15.07
N THR A 36 -6.04 10.94 -16.11
CA THR A 36 -6.62 9.91 -16.97
C THR A 36 -5.63 9.35 -17.98
N ARG A 37 -4.47 9.99 -18.14
CA ARG A 37 -3.42 9.62 -19.08
C ARG A 37 -2.23 9.00 -18.35
N PRO A 38 -1.45 8.13 -19.03
CA PRO A 38 -0.34 7.44 -18.38
C PRO A 38 0.90 8.31 -18.14
N ASP A 39 1.02 9.46 -18.80
CA ASP A 39 2.26 10.23 -18.90
C ASP A 39 2.85 10.59 -17.53
N LEU A 40 2.01 11.11 -16.62
CA LEU A 40 2.46 11.51 -15.28
C LEU A 40 2.87 10.32 -14.41
N TYR A 41 2.12 9.22 -14.49
CA TYR A 41 2.48 7.98 -13.78
C TYR A 41 3.82 7.44 -14.28
N GLN A 42 4.04 7.44 -15.59
CA GLN A 42 5.28 6.99 -16.21
C GLN A 42 6.46 7.88 -15.87
N GLN A 43 6.27 9.21 -15.89
CA GLN A 43 7.30 10.16 -15.50
C GLN A 43 7.71 9.96 -14.04
N SER A 44 6.73 9.95 -13.15
CA SER A 44 6.98 9.76 -11.71
C SER A 44 7.62 8.41 -11.40
N ALA A 45 7.22 7.34 -12.08
CA ALA A 45 7.84 6.02 -11.93
C ALA A 45 9.32 6.04 -12.32
N ARG A 46 9.69 6.73 -13.43
CA ARG A 46 11.11 6.90 -13.81
C ARG A 46 11.91 7.66 -12.76
N GLU A 47 11.32 8.71 -12.17
CA GLU A 47 12.01 9.48 -11.12
C GLU A 47 12.21 8.63 -9.85
N LEU A 48 11.21 7.85 -9.45
CA LEU A 48 11.32 6.93 -8.32
C LEU A 48 12.38 5.84 -8.56
N GLU A 49 12.42 5.27 -9.76
CA GLU A 49 13.47 4.32 -10.14
C GLU A 49 14.86 4.94 -10.08
N ARG A 50 15.05 6.14 -10.69
CA ARG A 50 16.32 6.87 -10.61
C ARG A 50 16.71 7.22 -9.18
N ALA A 51 15.74 7.48 -8.32
CA ALA A 51 15.96 7.71 -6.91
C ALA A 51 16.42 6.46 -6.16
N GLY A 52 16.11 5.25 -6.64
CA GLY A 52 16.47 3.99 -6.00
C GLY A 52 15.36 3.39 -5.14
N PHE A 53 14.11 3.72 -5.42
CA PHE A 53 12.95 3.09 -4.76
C PHE A 53 12.77 1.65 -5.25
N ASP A 54 12.40 0.75 -4.34
CA ASP A 54 12.17 -0.66 -4.67
C ASP A 54 10.89 -0.86 -5.46
N PHE A 55 9.82 -0.13 -5.11
CA PHE A 55 8.51 -0.31 -5.74
C PHE A 55 7.56 0.89 -5.57
N VAL A 56 6.54 0.91 -6.41
CA VAL A 56 5.30 1.68 -6.22
C VAL A 56 4.20 0.72 -5.82
N LEU A 57 3.53 0.98 -4.70
CA LEU A 57 2.31 0.29 -4.29
C LEU A 57 1.11 1.15 -4.65
N ILE A 58 0.18 0.61 -5.42
CA ILE A 58 -1.01 1.33 -5.89
C ILE A 58 -2.21 0.90 -5.06
N GLU A 59 -2.73 1.83 -4.25
CA GLU A 59 -3.91 1.62 -3.42
C GLU A 59 -5.16 1.48 -4.31
N ASP A 60 -6.11 0.67 -3.86
CA ASP A 60 -7.42 0.58 -4.48
C ASP A 60 -8.55 0.42 -3.45
N ALA A 61 -9.68 1.01 -3.78
CA ALA A 61 -10.98 0.77 -3.18
C ALA A 61 -12.03 0.92 -4.28
N PRO A 62 -12.53 -0.18 -4.87
CA PRO A 62 -13.38 -0.11 -6.05
C PRO A 62 -14.79 0.46 -5.78
N SER A 63 -15.17 0.65 -4.52
CA SER A 63 -16.49 1.21 -4.16
C SER A 63 -16.47 2.73 -4.02
N LEU A 64 -17.47 3.37 -4.59
CA LEU A 64 -17.77 4.80 -4.36
C LEU A 64 -18.74 5.03 -3.19
N GLY A 65 -18.96 4.05 -2.33
CA GLY A 65 -19.92 4.13 -1.23
C GLY A 65 -21.33 3.68 -1.62
N SER A 66 -22.33 3.98 -0.79
CA SER A 66 -23.75 3.73 -1.05
C SER A 66 -24.37 4.86 -1.89
N SER A 67 -25.60 4.67 -2.38
CA SER A 67 -26.33 5.71 -3.10
C SER A 67 -26.56 6.98 -2.26
N GLU A 68 -26.63 6.81 -0.94
CA GLU A 68 -26.86 7.90 0.02
C GLU A 68 -25.57 8.69 0.31
N THR A 69 -24.40 8.07 0.12
CA THR A 69 -23.09 8.61 0.52
C THR A 69 -22.15 8.90 -0.64
N ILE A 70 -22.52 8.52 -1.87
CA ILE A 70 -21.67 8.66 -3.06
C ILE A 70 -21.19 10.10 -3.28
N ASP A 71 -22.04 11.09 -3.02
CA ASP A 71 -21.68 12.50 -3.17
C ASP A 71 -20.51 12.91 -2.25
N LEU A 72 -20.49 12.41 -1.01
CA LEU A 72 -19.40 12.67 -0.06
C LEU A 72 -18.05 12.13 -0.54
N ARG A 73 -18.08 11.07 -1.33
CA ARG A 73 -16.86 10.44 -1.84
C ARG A 73 -16.32 11.07 -3.13
N VAL A 74 -17.23 11.58 -3.99
CA VAL A 74 -16.84 12.08 -5.32
C VAL A 74 -16.76 13.60 -5.41
N ARG A 75 -17.54 14.36 -4.63
CA ARG A 75 -17.62 15.82 -4.71
C ARG A 75 -16.25 16.51 -4.64
N HIS A 76 -15.37 16.02 -3.79
CA HIS A 76 -14.01 16.55 -3.60
C HIS A 76 -12.93 15.55 -4.04
N ALA A 77 -13.32 14.53 -4.81
CA ALA A 77 -12.43 13.51 -5.34
C ALA A 77 -11.64 12.68 -4.29
N PHE A 78 -12.05 12.68 -3.02
CA PHE A 78 -11.33 11.95 -1.98
C PHE A 78 -11.54 10.44 -2.01
N GLY A 79 -12.66 9.96 -2.53
CA GLY A 79 -12.97 8.53 -2.61
C GLY A 79 -12.91 7.94 -4.02
N GLY A 80 -12.70 8.76 -5.02
CA GLY A 80 -12.66 8.35 -6.43
C GLY A 80 -13.14 9.49 -7.36
N PRO A 81 -13.18 9.25 -8.67
CA PRO A 81 -12.93 7.96 -9.35
C PRO A 81 -11.46 7.54 -9.34
N LYS A 82 -11.18 6.27 -9.70
CA LYS A 82 -9.83 5.71 -9.76
C LYS A 82 -9.64 4.87 -11.01
N HIS A 83 -8.38 4.71 -11.46
CA HIS A 83 -8.02 3.66 -12.39
C HIS A 83 -7.94 2.31 -11.67
N ASP A 84 -8.19 1.22 -12.41
CA ASP A 84 -7.88 -0.13 -11.96
C ASP A 84 -6.35 -0.27 -11.86
N PRO A 85 -5.80 -0.60 -10.67
CA PRO A 85 -4.36 -0.64 -10.45
C PRO A 85 -3.65 -1.74 -11.25
N LEU A 86 -4.33 -2.87 -11.51
CA LEU A 86 -3.76 -3.95 -12.30
C LEU A 86 -3.60 -3.55 -13.77
N LEU A 87 -4.55 -2.77 -14.31
CA LEU A 87 -4.49 -2.27 -15.69
C LEU A 87 -3.55 -1.07 -15.84
N LEU A 88 -3.28 -0.33 -14.77
CA LEU A 88 -2.30 0.75 -14.77
C LEU A 88 -0.85 0.23 -14.70
N ALA A 89 -0.61 -0.88 -14.00
CA ALA A 89 0.73 -1.43 -13.78
C ALA A 89 1.56 -1.62 -15.06
N PRO A 90 1.03 -2.12 -16.20
CA PRO A 90 1.78 -2.23 -17.45
C PRO A 90 2.41 -0.92 -17.94
N TYR A 91 1.73 0.20 -17.73
CA TYR A 91 2.26 1.52 -18.17
C TYR A 91 3.47 1.94 -17.34
N LEU A 92 3.49 1.61 -16.05
CA LEU A 92 4.65 1.87 -15.19
C LEU A 92 5.81 0.93 -15.54
N PHE A 93 5.53 -0.36 -15.78
CA PHE A 93 6.53 -1.33 -16.22
C PHE A 93 7.21 -0.94 -17.55
N GLN A 94 6.45 -0.40 -18.49
CA GLN A 94 7.00 0.08 -19.76
C GLN A 94 7.92 1.30 -19.60
N ALA A 95 7.72 2.09 -18.58
CA ALA A 95 8.48 3.30 -18.30
C ALA A 95 9.77 3.06 -17.51
N THR A 96 9.92 1.87 -16.91
CA THR A 96 10.99 1.52 -15.96
C THR A 96 11.63 0.18 -16.32
N SER A 97 12.82 -0.07 -15.77
CA SER A 97 13.58 -1.32 -15.98
C SER A 97 13.74 -2.16 -14.71
N HIS A 98 13.60 -1.54 -13.54
CA HIS A 98 13.89 -2.17 -12.24
C HIS A 98 12.77 -1.98 -11.22
N LEU A 99 12.09 -0.84 -11.24
CA LEU A 99 11.05 -0.50 -10.25
C LEU A 99 9.96 -1.57 -10.22
N GLY A 100 9.69 -2.11 -9.03
CA GLY A 100 8.54 -2.98 -8.78
C GLY A 100 7.22 -2.22 -8.82
N VAL A 101 6.15 -2.88 -9.25
CA VAL A 101 4.79 -2.32 -9.15
C VAL A 101 3.91 -3.31 -8.42
N ILE A 102 3.25 -2.84 -7.36
CA ILE A 102 2.42 -3.65 -6.47
C ILE A 102 0.97 -3.13 -6.52
N PRO A 103 0.16 -3.57 -7.48
CA PRO A 103 -1.27 -3.26 -7.52
C PRO A 103 -1.99 -3.88 -6.32
N THR A 104 -2.97 -3.16 -5.78
CA THR A 104 -3.88 -3.69 -4.76
C THR A 104 -4.92 -4.59 -5.42
N VAL A 105 -5.13 -5.75 -4.84
CA VAL A 105 -6.09 -6.76 -5.29
C VAL A 105 -6.96 -7.24 -4.14
N ASN A 106 -8.26 -7.39 -4.41
CA ASN A 106 -9.22 -7.94 -3.46
C ASN A 106 -9.68 -9.32 -3.94
N PRO A 107 -9.43 -10.41 -3.18
CA PRO A 107 -9.87 -11.77 -3.56
C PRO A 107 -11.36 -11.90 -3.91
N ALA A 108 -12.20 -11.00 -3.41
CA ALA A 108 -13.63 -10.98 -3.77
C ALA A 108 -13.87 -10.62 -5.24
N ALA A 109 -12.97 -9.84 -5.85
CA ALA A 109 -13.12 -9.32 -7.21
C ALA A 109 -12.50 -10.22 -8.29
N TYR A 110 -11.56 -11.08 -7.90
CA TYR A 110 -10.76 -11.85 -8.86
C TYR A 110 -10.94 -13.35 -8.70
N LEU A 111 -11.52 -13.99 -9.70
CA LEU A 111 -11.62 -15.47 -9.73
C LEU A 111 -10.22 -16.08 -9.87
N PRO A 112 -9.87 -17.13 -9.09
CA PRO A 112 -8.51 -17.64 -9.01
C PRO A 112 -7.86 -17.97 -10.36
N TYR A 113 -8.54 -18.70 -11.26
CA TYR A 113 -7.97 -19.08 -12.55
C TYR A 113 -7.62 -17.87 -13.42
N THR A 114 -8.54 -16.90 -13.52
CA THR A 114 -8.31 -15.66 -14.29
C THR A 114 -7.20 -14.83 -13.66
N ALA A 115 -7.22 -14.67 -12.34
CA ALA A 115 -6.21 -13.95 -11.60
C ALA A 115 -4.82 -14.58 -11.75
N ALA A 116 -4.71 -15.89 -11.57
CA ALA A 116 -3.45 -16.63 -11.74
C ALA A 116 -2.84 -16.38 -13.13
N ARG A 117 -3.69 -16.40 -14.17
CA ARG A 117 -3.26 -16.16 -15.55
C ARG A 117 -2.83 -14.72 -15.81
N GLN A 118 -3.59 -13.74 -15.31
CA GLN A 118 -3.28 -12.32 -15.44
C GLN A 118 -1.96 -11.99 -14.76
N PHE A 119 -1.77 -12.46 -13.52
CA PHE A 119 -0.56 -12.20 -12.75
C PHE A 119 0.66 -12.92 -13.34
N ALA A 120 0.51 -14.14 -13.84
CA ALA A 120 1.60 -14.81 -14.55
C ALA A 120 2.02 -14.02 -15.80
N THR A 121 1.05 -13.52 -16.56
CA THR A 121 1.32 -12.67 -17.73
C THR A 121 2.09 -11.42 -17.35
N LEU A 122 1.64 -10.69 -16.32
CA LEU A 122 2.31 -9.46 -15.88
C LEU A 122 3.69 -9.74 -15.27
N GLN A 123 3.86 -10.84 -14.52
CA GLN A 123 5.15 -11.24 -13.96
C GLN A 123 6.19 -11.45 -15.07
N HIS A 124 5.83 -12.20 -16.12
CA HIS A 124 6.71 -12.40 -17.25
C HIS A 124 6.99 -11.11 -18.03
N LEU A 125 5.95 -10.36 -18.39
CA LEU A 125 6.10 -9.13 -19.19
C LEU A 125 6.85 -8.02 -18.43
N SER A 126 6.79 -8.02 -17.10
CA SER A 126 7.52 -7.06 -16.26
C SER A 126 8.97 -7.44 -16.01
N GLY A 127 9.40 -8.67 -16.30
CA GLY A 127 10.71 -9.18 -15.91
C GLY A 127 10.82 -9.40 -14.40
N ASP A 128 9.81 -10.08 -13.82
CA ASP A 128 9.73 -10.45 -12.40
C ASP A 128 9.62 -9.26 -11.42
N ARG A 129 8.97 -8.17 -11.86
CA ARG A 129 8.79 -6.95 -11.06
C ARG A 129 7.40 -6.76 -10.47
N LEU A 130 6.48 -7.73 -10.68
CA LEU A 130 5.13 -7.66 -10.13
C LEU A 130 5.11 -8.01 -8.65
N GLY A 131 4.37 -7.23 -7.86
CA GLY A 131 3.87 -7.62 -6.54
C GLY A 131 2.35 -7.57 -6.49
N LEU A 132 1.76 -8.07 -5.43
CA LEU A 132 0.31 -8.07 -5.19
C LEU A 132 0.05 -7.60 -3.76
N ASN A 133 -0.60 -6.45 -3.60
CA ASN A 133 -1.08 -6.02 -2.28
C ASN A 133 -2.45 -6.64 -2.02
N VAL A 134 -2.49 -7.70 -1.22
CA VAL A 134 -3.72 -8.45 -0.95
C VAL A 134 -4.48 -7.80 0.19
N VAL A 135 -5.70 -7.32 -0.10
CA VAL A 135 -6.58 -6.68 0.88
C VAL A 135 -7.93 -7.41 0.97
N THR A 136 -8.53 -7.38 2.15
CA THR A 136 -9.82 -8.02 2.44
C THR A 136 -10.93 -6.97 2.64
N ASP A 137 -11.06 -6.03 1.70
CA ASP A 137 -12.15 -5.05 1.74
C ASP A 137 -13.50 -5.75 1.51
N THR A 138 -14.30 -5.79 2.58
CA THR A 138 -15.63 -6.42 2.55
C THR A 138 -16.69 -5.47 1.99
N GLY A 139 -16.50 -4.16 2.10
CA GLY A 139 -17.46 -3.15 1.63
C GLY A 139 -17.65 -3.15 0.10
N SER A 140 -16.57 -3.42 -0.64
CA SER A 140 -16.62 -3.51 -2.11
C SER A 140 -17.18 -4.84 -2.64
N ALA A 141 -17.30 -5.88 -1.79
CA ALA A 141 -17.73 -7.21 -2.22
C ALA A 141 -19.10 -7.22 -2.90
N ARG A 142 -19.99 -6.29 -2.54
CA ARG A 142 -21.32 -6.12 -3.16
C ARG A 142 -21.28 -5.85 -4.67
N HIS A 143 -20.17 -5.34 -5.20
CA HIS A 143 -20.02 -5.08 -6.64
C HIS A 143 -19.67 -6.35 -7.43
N PHE A 144 -19.25 -7.40 -6.77
CA PHE A 144 -18.73 -8.62 -7.38
C PHE A 144 -19.58 -9.86 -7.10
N SER A 145 -20.50 -9.78 -6.11
CA SER A 145 -21.32 -10.89 -5.69
C SER A 145 -22.67 -10.41 -5.16
N ALA A 146 -23.73 -11.15 -5.44
CA ALA A 146 -25.04 -10.96 -4.82
C ALA A 146 -25.11 -11.54 -3.39
N ALA A 147 -24.11 -12.33 -2.97
CA ALA A 147 -24.04 -12.85 -1.60
C ALA A 147 -23.74 -11.70 -0.60
N PRO A 148 -24.22 -11.80 0.64
CA PRO A 148 -23.86 -10.84 1.68
C PRO A 148 -22.32 -10.77 1.86
N PRO A 149 -21.79 -9.58 2.24
CA PRO A 149 -20.39 -9.44 2.57
C PRO A 149 -19.98 -10.39 3.71
N LEU A 150 -18.80 -10.98 3.60
CA LEU A 150 -18.23 -11.81 4.66
C LEU A 150 -17.84 -10.95 5.86
N GLY A 151 -17.88 -11.53 7.04
CA GLY A 151 -17.27 -10.94 8.23
C GLY A 151 -15.74 -10.85 8.08
N HIS A 152 -15.11 -10.05 8.94
CA HIS A 152 -13.67 -9.75 8.88
C HIS A 152 -12.79 -11.01 8.78
N ASP A 153 -12.96 -11.98 9.67
CA ASP A 153 -12.09 -13.17 9.69
C ASP A 153 -12.37 -14.10 8.51
N ALA A 154 -13.64 -14.32 8.14
CA ALA A 154 -14.02 -15.10 6.98
C ALA A 154 -13.51 -14.50 5.65
N ALA A 155 -13.36 -13.17 5.59
CA ALA A 155 -12.74 -12.53 4.42
C ALA A 155 -11.24 -12.86 4.31
N TYR A 156 -10.53 -13.03 5.43
CA TYR A 156 -9.15 -13.55 5.43
C TYR A 156 -9.09 -15.04 5.09
N ASP A 157 -10.06 -15.86 5.53
CA ASP A 157 -10.11 -17.27 5.17
C ASP A 157 -10.29 -17.44 3.66
N ARG A 158 -11.17 -16.66 3.05
CA ARG A 158 -11.29 -16.55 1.59
C ARG A 158 -10.00 -16.11 0.93
N ALA A 159 -9.29 -15.13 1.49
CA ALA A 159 -8.02 -14.64 0.94
C ALA A 159 -6.92 -15.72 1.00
N GLU A 160 -6.87 -16.51 2.07
CA GLU A 160 -5.94 -17.65 2.16
C GLU A 160 -6.24 -18.72 1.13
N GLU A 161 -7.52 -19.12 0.97
CA GLU A 161 -7.92 -20.08 -0.07
C GLU A 161 -7.61 -19.56 -1.47
N TRP A 162 -7.90 -18.26 -1.73
CA TRP A 162 -7.61 -17.62 -3.00
C TRP A 162 -6.12 -17.65 -3.33
N LEU A 163 -5.27 -17.25 -2.41
CA LEU A 163 -3.83 -17.20 -2.64
C LEU A 163 -3.24 -18.62 -2.75
N GLY A 164 -3.75 -19.57 -1.97
CA GLY A 164 -3.46 -21.00 -2.12
C GLY A 164 -3.82 -21.53 -3.51
N SER A 165 -4.99 -21.16 -4.01
CA SER A 165 -5.47 -21.49 -5.36
C SER A 165 -4.56 -20.93 -6.47
N LEU A 166 -4.07 -19.70 -6.32
CA LEU A 166 -3.10 -19.14 -7.26
C LEU A 166 -1.81 -19.96 -7.28
N ARG A 167 -1.28 -20.30 -6.10
CA ARG A 167 -0.04 -21.10 -5.96
C ARG A 167 -0.20 -22.49 -6.57
N GLU A 168 -1.34 -23.13 -6.35
CA GLU A 168 -1.68 -24.43 -6.93
C GLU A 168 -1.70 -24.36 -8.47
N LEU A 169 -2.34 -23.34 -9.04
CA LEU A 169 -2.38 -23.10 -10.49
C LEU A 169 -0.99 -22.78 -11.07
N TRP A 170 -0.22 -21.93 -10.41
CA TRP A 170 1.13 -21.58 -10.84
C TRP A 170 2.09 -22.78 -10.78
N GLY A 171 1.88 -23.71 -9.83
CA GLY A 171 2.64 -24.95 -9.71
C GLY A 171 2.18 -26.07 -10.64
N SER A 172 1.12 -25.87 -11.45
CA SER A 172 0.55 -26.93 -12.28
C SER A 172 1.41 -27.39 -13.47
N TRP A 173 2.50 -26.68 -13.75
CA TRP A 173 3.53 -27.10 -14.69
C TRP A 173 4.71 -27.67 -13.89
N GLY A 174 4.86 -28.99 -13.88
CA GLY A 174 5.94 -29.66 -13.16
C GLY A 174 7.31 -29.41 -13.78
N ASP A 175 8.34 -29.73 -13.03
CA ASP A 175 9.73 -29.51 -13.43
C ASP A 175 10.03 -30.19 -14.78
N GLY A 176 10.61 -29.42 -15.70
CA GLY A 176 10.94 -29.86 -17.04
C GLY A 176 9.75 -30.04 -17.98
N ALA A 177 8.54 -29.62 -17.59
CA ALA A 177 7.39 -29.60 -18.50
C ALA A 177 7.63 -28.70 -19.72
N LEU A 178 8.34 -27.58 -19.54
CA LEU A 178 8.68 -26.65 -20.61
C LEU A 178 10.00 -27.10 -21.27
N VAL A 179 9.91 -27.73 -22.44
CA VAL A 179 11.05 -28.36 -23.17
C VAL A 179 11.77 -27.35 -24.07
N ARG A 180 11.02 -26.61 -24.89
CA ARG A 180 11.54 -25.59 -25.85
C ARG A 180 12.64 -26.11 -26.76
N ASP A 181 12.50 -27.34 -27.31
CA ASP A 181 13.48 -27.95 -28.22
C ASP A 181 13.09 -27.72 -29.69
N PRO A 182 13.74 -26.79 -30.41
CA PRO A 182 13.46 -26.55 -31.81
C PRO A 182 13.85 -27.72 -32.75
N ALA A 183 14.80 -28.57 -32.32
CA ALA A 183 15.27 -29.68 -33.17
C ALA A 183 14.25 -30.80 -33.24
N SER A 184 13.59 -31.12 -32.15
CA SER A 184 12.50 -32.11 -32.14
C SER A 184 11.12 -31.48 -32.43
N GLY A 185 11.00 -30.14 -32.41
CA GLY A 185 9.71 -29.45 -32.53
C GLY A 185 8.83 -29.57 -31.27
N VAL A 186 9.39 -30.05 -30.15
CA VAL A 186 8.67 -30.19 -28.88
C VAL A 186 8.78 -28.93 -28.06
N TYR A 187 7.65 -28.28 -27.81
CA TYR A 187 7.59 -27.08 -26.94
C TYR A 187 7.46 -27.46 -25.48
N ALA A 188 6.60 -28.42 -25.15
CA ALA A 188 6.33 -28.83 -23.78
C ALA A 188 5.97 -30.33 -23.71
N ASP A 189 6.22 -30.92 -22.54
CA ASP A 189 5.81 -32.30 -22.19
C ASP A 189 4.50 -32.25 -21.35
N GLY A 190 3.38 -32.51 -22.01
CA GLY A 190 2.06 -32.49 -21.38
C GLY A 190 1.86 -33.54 -20.27
N THR A 191 2.73 -34.58 -20.20
CA THR A 191 2.66 -35.58 -19.13
C THR A 191 3.16 -35.08 -17.78
N ARG A 192 3.82 -33.90 -17.77
CA ARG A 192 4.33 -33.23 -16.59
C ARG A 192 3.43 -32.09 -16.14
N LEU A 193 2.23 -31.96 -16.66
CA LEU A 193 1.23 -31.01 -16.24
C LEU A 193 0.26 -31.65 -15.26
N ASP A 194 0.08 -31.01 -14.09
CA ASP A 194 -0.86 -31.51 -13.08
C ASP A 194 -2.30 -31.10 -13.42
N ALA A 195 -3.20 -32.04 -13.42
CA ALA A 195 -4.62 -31.81 -13.58
C ALA A 195 -5.22 -31.27 -12.26
N VAL A 196 -5.00 -29.99 -11.99
CA VAL A 196 -5.54 -29.31 -10.80
C VAL A 196 -7.07 -29.44 -10.79
N ARG A 197 -7.63 -29.81 -9.63
CA ARG A 197 -9.09 -29.86 -9.38
C ARG A 197 -9.38 -29.30 -7.99
N HIS A 198 -9.49 -27.99 -7.91
CA HIS A 198 -9.80 -27.33 -6.65
C HIS A 198 -11.30 -27.33 -6.38
N ARG A 199 -11.70 -27.70 -5.15
CA ARG A 199 -13.09 -27.68 -4.65
C ARG A 199 -13.04 -27.24 -3.19
N GLY A 200 -12.88 -25.95 -2.96
CA GLY A 200 -12.77 -25.33 -1.64
C GLY A 200 -14.10 -24.78 -1.13
N GLU A 201 -14.04 -24.04 -0.05
CA GLU A 201 -15.20 -23.40 0.54
C GLU A 201 -15.68 -22.18 -0.29
N HIS A 202 -14.73 -21.43 -0.84
CA HIS A 202 -15.02 -20.18 -1.55
C HIS A 202 -14.84 -20.30 -3.07
N TYR A 203 -14.02 -21.23 -3.54
CA TYR A 203 -13.68 -21.35 -4.95
C TYR A 203 -13.74 -22.78 -5.46
N ALA A 204 -14.10 -22.90 -6.73
CA ALA A 204 -14.03 -24.18 -7.46
C ALA A 204 -13.56 -23.89 -8.89
N PHE A 205 -12.52 -24.63 -9.33
CA PHE A 205 -11.97 -24.52 -10.67
C PHE A 205 -11.20 -25.79 -11.06
N ASP A 206 -10.95 -25.95 -12.35
CA ASP A 206 -10.09 -26.96 -12.91
C ASP A 206 -8.89 -26.30 -13.63
N GLY A 207 -7.70 -26.94 -13.57
CA GLY A 207 -6.48 -26.61 -14.28
C GLY A 207 -6.05 -27.71 -15.24
N PRO A 208 -4.82 -27.70 -15.77
CA PRO A 208 -3.71 -26.80 -15.42
C PRO A 208 -3.89 -25.34 -15.88
N LEU A 209 -3.03 -24.47 -15.39
CA LEU A 209 -3.03 -23.07 -15.81
C LEU A 209 -2.51 -22.91 -17.23
N ASN A 210 -3.23 -22.16 -18.06
CA ASN A 210 -2.74 -21.77 -19.38
C ASN A 210 -1.81 -20.53 -19.26
N ALA A 211 -0.64 -20.74 -18.68
CA ALA A 211 0.49 -19.81 -18.62
C ALA A 211 1.77 -20.60 -18.42
N ILE A 212 2.91 -20.07 -18.88
CA ILE A 212 4.21 -20.73 -18.65
C ILE A 212 4.63 -20.58 -17.18
N PRO A 213 5.40 -21.55 -16.64
CA PRO A 213 5.88 -21.50 -15.26
C PRO A 213 6.85 -20.33 -15.04
N PHE A 214 6.98 -19.90 -13.80
CA PHE A 214 7.94 -18.85 -13.40
C PHE A 214 9.35 -19.43 -13.34
N GLU A 215 10.31 -18.66 -13.84
CA GLU A 215 11.74 -19.02 -13.74
C GLU A 215 12.36 -18.50 -12.44
N ARG A 216 11.89 -17.35 -11.93
CA ARG A 216 12.45 -16.66 -10.74
C ARG A 216 11.47 -16.53 -9.59
N GLY A 217 10.38 -17.27 -9.64
CA GLY A 217 9.36 -17.30 -8.61
C GLY A 217 8.12 -16.47 -8.90
N ALA A 218 7.10 -16.72 -8.09
CA ALA A 218 5.81 -16.05 -8.18
C ALA A 218 5.91 -14.57 -7.77
N PRO A 219 4.91 -13.74 -8.13
CA PRO A 219 4.83 -12.36 -7.67
C PRO A 219 5.02 -12.20 -6.16
N VAL A 220 5.66 -11.10 -5.76
CA VAL A 220 5.80 -10.71 -4.35
C VAL A 220 4.42 -10.44 -3.75
N VAL A 221 4.18 -10.88 -2.51
CA VAL A 221 2.93 -10.63 -1.80
C VAL A 221 3.16 -9.59 -0.71
N ALA A 222 2.40 -8.50 -0.76
CA ALA A 222 2.32 -7.50 0.30
C ALA A 222 0.94 -7.56 1.00
N SER A 223 0.88 -7.20 2.27
CA SER A 223 -0.39 -7.03 2.98
C SER A 223 -0.30 -5.97 4.09
N PRO A 224 -1.40 -5.22 4.36
CA PRO A 224 -1.43 -4.17 5.37
C PRO A 224 -2.06 -4.61 6.71
N GLY A 225 -2.33 -5.89 6.92
CA GLY A 225 -3.12 -6.38 8.06
C GLY A 225 -2.47 -6.13 9.42
N GLY A 226 -3.18 -5.41 10.31
CA GLY A 226 -2.74 -5.13 11.70
C GLY A 226 -3.53 -5.86 12.78
N SER A 227 -4.69 -6.47 12.45
CA SER A 227 -5.48 -7.31 13.36
C SER A 227 -4.79 -8.65 13.62
N GLY A 228 -5.19 -9.37 14.66
CA GLY A 228 -4.64 -10.71 14.93
C GLY A 228 -4.75 -11.65 13.74
N ARG A 229 -5.91 -11.67 13.05
CA ARG A 229 -6.13 -12.47 11.85
C ARG A 229 -5.30 -11.96 10.65
N GLY A 230 -5.18 -10.64 10.50
CA GLY A 230 -4.33 -10.02 9.46
C GLY A 230 -2.84 -10.33 9.66
N LEU A 231 -2.35 -10.31 10.90
CA LEU A 231 -0.97 -10.69 11.20
C LEU A 231 -0.71 -12.17 10.93
N ALA A 232 -1.67 -13.06 11.25
CA ALA A 232 -1.58 -14.47 10.91
C ALA A 232 -1.53 -14.70 9.40
N PHE A 233 -2.36 -13.99 8.63
CA PHE A 233 -2.31 -14.00 7.16
C PHE A 233 -0.97 -13.53 6.63
N ALA A 234 -0.46 -12.42 7.15
CA ALA A 234 0.84 -11.87 6.74
C ALA A 234 1.98 -12.85 7.03
N GLY A 235 2.03 -13.42 8.24
CA GLY A 235 3.01 -14.42 8.63
C GLY A 235 3.05 -15.62 7.69
N ALA A 236 1.87 -16.09 7.25
CA ALA A 236 1.75 -17.21 6.33
C ALA A 236 2.14 -16.87 4.88
N ASN A 237 1.85 -15.65 4.42
CA ASN A 237 1.72 -15.37 3.00
C ASN A 237 2.56 -14.21 2.47
N SER A 238 2.89 -13.21 3.31
CA SER A 238 3.47 -11.96 2.83
C SER A 238 5.00 -12.01 2.73
N ASP A 239 5.53 -11.38 1.69
CA ASP A 239 6.94 -11.04 1.53
C ASP A 239 7.21 -9.63 2.06
N ILE A 240 6.18 -8.76 2.01
CA ILE A 240 6.22 -7.40 2.55
C ILE A 240 5.03 -7.22 3.50
N GLN A 241 5.31 -6.81 4.73
CA GLN A 241 4.29 -6.36 5.67
C GLN A 241 4.30 -4.84 5.76
N LEU A 242 3.16 -4.23 5.41
CA LEU A 242 2.97 -2.80 5.49
C LEU A 242 2.48 -2.44 6.90
N ALA A 243 3.29 -1.71 7.65
CA ALA A 243 3.03 -1.37 9.04
C ALA A 243 2.51 0.07 9.18
N LEU A 244 1.38 0.20 9.86
CA LEU A 244 0.83 1.46 10.36
C LEU A 244 0.82 1.40 11.89
N ALA A 245 1.88 1.88 12.51
CA ALA A 245 2.04 1.91 13.96
C ALA A 245 2.81 3.16 14.37
N PRO A 246 2.75 3.58 15.65
CA PRO A 246 3.55 4.69 16.14
C PRO A 246 5.04 4.51 15.89
N LEU A 247 5.71 5.57 15.44
CA LEU A 247 7.14 5.57 15.10
C LEU A 247 7.99 5.78 16.36
N ASN A 248 8.02 4.78 17.23
CA ASN A 248 8.88 4.72 18.42
C ASN A 248 9.40 3.31 18.62
N GLU A 249 10.53 3.18 19.32
CA GLU A 249 11.24 1.93 19.49
C GLU A 249 10.35 0.79 20.00
N LYS A 250 9.55 1.04 21.03
CA LYS A 250 8.67 0.04 21.61
C LYS A 250 7.66 -0.50 20.59
N SER A 251 6.95 0.39 19.92
CA SER A 251 5.91 0.02 18.94
C SER A 251 6.48 -0.73 17.73
N VAL A 252 7.65 -0.29 17.24
CA VAL A 252 8.33 -0.93 16.11
C VAL A 252 8.79 -2.34 16.48
N ARG A 253 9.45 -2.51 17.63
CA ARG A 253 9.93 -3.81 18.11
C ARG A 253 8.78 -4.77 18.41
N GLU A 254 7.72 -4.30 19.07
CA GLU A 254 6.52 -5.11 19.36
C GLU A 254 5.81 -5.55 18.08
N TYR A 255 5.64 -4.65 17.11
CA TYR A 255 5.03 -4.97 15.83
C TYR A 255 5.85 -6.04 15.09
N ARG A 256 7.17 -5.84 15.00
CA ARG A 256 8.09 -6.82 14.38
C ARG A 256 8.01 -8.18 15.06
N ALA A 257 8.07 -8.22 16.39
CA ALA A 257 7.99 -9.47 17.15
C ALA A 257 6.70 -10.25 16.86
N ARG A 258 5.58 -9.57 16.74
CA ARG A 258 4.28 -10.20 16.41
C ARG A 258 4.27 -10.80 15.00
N ILE A 259 4.80 -10.08 14.01
CA ILE A 259 4.89 -10.59 12.63
C ILE A 259 5.84 -11.79 12.55
N HIS A 260 6.99 -11.72 13.21
CA HIS A 260 7.96 -12.81 13.22
C HIS A 260 7.40 -14.07 13.91
N ALA A 261 6.69 -13.90 15.03
CA ALA A 261 6.02 -15.02 15.68
C ALA A 261 4.98 -15.65 14.74
N ALA A 262 4.17 -14.84 14.07
CA ALA A 262 3.19 -15.33 13.11
C ALA A 262 3.83 -16.07 11.90
N ALA A 263 5.01 -15.65 11.45
CA ALA A 263 5.75 -16.35 10.40
C ALA A 263 6.26 -17.70 10.89
N VAL A 264 6.89 -17.74 12.06
CA VAL A 264 7.41 -18.98 12.67
C VAL A 264 6.28 -19.99 12.92
N ASP A 265 5.13 -19.56 13.41
CA ASP A 265 3.95 -20.41 13.61
C ASP A 265 3.43 -21.06 12.31
N ARG A 266 3.81 -20.50 11.16
CA ARG A 266 3.47 -21.01 9.82
C ARG A 266 4.68 -21.66 9.10
N GLY A 267 5.76 -21.93 9.83
CA GLY A 267 6.96 -22.61 9.32
C GLY A 267 7.83 -21.78 8.38
N ARG A 268 7.68 -20.43 8.39
CA ARG A 268 8.50 -19.51 7.60
C ARG A 268 9.60 -18.88 8.46
N ALA A 269 10.69 -18.51 7.81
CA ALA A 269 11.73 -17.74 8.48
C ALA A 269 11.32 -16.27 8.68
N PRO A 270 11.65 -15.64 9.81
CA PRO A 270 11.42 -14.20 9.99
C PRO A 270 12.05 -13.33 8.89
N SER A 271 13.17 -13.76 8.32
CA SER A 271 13.85 -13.08 7.22
C SER A 271 13.10 -13.14 5.88
N ASP A 272 12.05 -13.95 5.76
CA ASP A 272 11.24 -14.02 4.54
C ASP A 272 10.31 -12.82 4.38
N ILE A 273 10.13 -12.02 5.44
CA ILE A 273 9.20 -10.89 5.46
C ILE A 273 9.95 -9.59 5.72
N ARG A 274 9.80 -8.64 4.82
CA ARG A 274 10.25 -7.24 5.00
C ARG A 274 9.15 -6.44 5.66
N ILE A 275 9.44 -5.81 6.79
CA ILE A 275 8.49 -4.97 7.53
C ILE A 275 8.81 -3.52 7.20
N MET A 276 7.85 -2.82 6.57
CA MET A 276 8.02 -1.46 6.11
C MET A 276 6.98 -0.56 6.76
N PHE A 277 7.44 0.48 7.46
CA PHE A 277 6.57 1.44 8.12
C PHE A 277 6.16 2.54 7.14
N ALA A 278 4.85 2.79 7.08
CA ALA A 278 4.32 3.87 6.27
C ALA A 278 4.56 5.22 6.95
N ILE A 279 5.16 6.17 6.22
CA ILE A 279 5.47 7.50 6.71
C ILE A 279 4.99 8.55 5.71
N GLN A 280 4.29 9.57 6.21
CA GLN A 280 3.94 10.75 5.43
C GLN A 280 4.89 11.89 5.82
N PRO A 281 5.97 12.13 5.06
CA PRO A 281 6.94 13.16 5.40
C PRO A 281 6.47 14.54 4.90
N VAL A 282 6.67 15.54 5.75
CA VAL A 282 6.67 16.96 5.38
C VAL A 282 8.10 17.44 5.51
N ILE A 283 8.81 17.48 4.39
CA ILE A 283 10.21 17.89 4.35
C ILE A 283 10.29 19.40 4.23
N VAL A 284 11.10 20.02 5.08
CA VAL A 284 11.30 21.47 5.20
C VAL A 284 12.78 21.83 5.13
N SER A 285 13.06 23.10 4.88
CA SER A 285 14.42 23.59 4.68
C SER A 285 15.19 23.82 5.98
N SER A 286 14.49 23.97 7.12
CA SER A 286 15.14 24.16 8.42
C SER A 286 14.30 23.63 9.59
N PRO A 287 14.94 23.31 10.75
CA PRO A 287 14.23 22.91 11.97
C PRO A 287 13.26 23.99 12.46
N GLU A 288 13.58 25.26 12.32
CA GLU A 288 12.72 26.38 12.74
C GLU A 288 11.46 26.45 11.87
N GLU A 289 11.54 26.09 10.59
CA GLU A 289 10.37 25.98 9.72
C GLU A 289 9.48 24.83 10.18
N ALA A 290 10.07 23.68 10.51
CA ALA A 290 9.33 22.55 11.08
C ALA A 290 8.59 22.95 12.36
N ASP A 291 9.26 23.62 13.28
CA ASP A 291 8.66 24.05 14.54
C ASP A 291 7.52 25.04 14.32
N ARG A 292 7.64 25.96 13.35
CA ARG A 292 6.54 26.87 12.97
C ARG A 292 5.33 26.12 12.42
N LEU A 293 5.54 25.11 11.55
CA LEU A 293 4.45 24.30 11.01
C LEU A 293 3.76 23.50 12.10
N VAL A 294 4.52 22.88 12.98
CA VAL A 294 3.98 22.12 14.13
C VAL A 294 3.16 23.05 15.04
N ALA A 295 3.68 24.22 15.37
CA ALA A 295 2.98 25.20 16.21
C ALA A 295 1.70 25.71 15.54
N ALA A 296 1.74 26.05 14.25
CA ALA A 296 0.58 26.50 13.50
C ALA A 296 -0.52 25.42 13.42
N SER A 297 -0.15 24.16 13.32
CA SER A 297 -1.10 23.03 13.26
C SER A 297 -1.88 22.79 14.56
N ALA A 298 -1.40 23.36 15.67
CA ALA A 298 -2.08 23.25 16.96
C ALA A 298 -3.34 24.14 17.06
N SER A 299 -3.43 25.19 16.21
CA SER A 299 -4.55 26.12 16.17
C SER A 299 -5.01 26.34 14.72
N PRO A 300 -5.58 25.30 14.06
CA PRO A 300 -6.00 25.37 12.68
C PRO A 300 -7.15 26.36 12.51
N THR A 301 -7.21 27.04 11.35
CA THR A 301 -8.34 27.89 10.99
C THR A 301 -9.59 27.05 10.72
N ASP A 302 -10.77 27.68 10.79
CA ASP A 302 -12.03 27.02 10.45
C ASP A 302 -12.02 26.46 9.01
N GLU A 303 -11.37 27.11 8.07
CA GLU A 303 -11.20 26.65 6.70
C GLU A 303 -10.43 25.31 6.64
N VAL A 304 -9.31 25.21 7.36
CA VAL A 304 -8.53 23.96 7.48
C VAL A 304 -9.38 22.87 8.12
N LEU A 305 -10.12 23.19 9.19
CA LEU A 305 -11.02 22.22 9.84
C LEU A 305 -12.13 21.74 8.90
N ARG A 306 -12.72 22.64 8.13
CA ARG A 306 -13.75 22.29 7.12
C ARG A 306 -13.17 21.38 6.02
N THR A 307 -11.95 21.64 5.56
CA THR A 307 -11.27 20.77 4.58
C THR A 307 -11.02 19.37 5.15
N ILE A 308 -10.61 19.27 6.42
CA ILE A 308 -10.46 17.98 7.10
C ILE A 308 -11.82 17.28 7.26
N ALA A 309 -12.88 18.04 7.62
CA ALA A 309 -14.24 17.50 7.71
C ALA A 309 -14.70 16.90 6.37
N GLN A 310 -14.48 17.57 5.24
CA GLN A 310 -14.78 17.05 3.90
C GLN A 310 -14.09 15.70 3.64
N ARG A 311 -12.78 15.62 3.93
CA ARG A 311 -12.00 14.39 3.76
C ARG A 311 -12.52 13.26 4.67
N GLN A 312 -12.78 13.57 5.94
CA GLN A 312 -13.29 12.58 6.88
C GLN A 312 -14.72 12.15 6.54
N SER A 313 -15.55 13.05 5.98
CA SER A 313 -16.89 12.71 5.49
C SER A 313 -16.85 11.62 4.42
N SER A 314 -15.89 11.73 3.50
CA SER A 314 -15.68 10.69 2.50
C SER A 314 -15.31 9.33 3.12
N ASP A 315 -14.43 9.33 4.12
CA ASP A 315 -13.97 8.10 4.77
C ASP A 315 -15.02 7.42 5.64
N LEU A 316 -15.83 8.24 6.30
CA LEU A 316 -16.85 7.79 7.24
C LEU A 316 -18.23 7.61 6.58
N GLU A 317 -18.34 7.96 5.30
CA GLU A 317 -19.63 8.00 4.59
C GLU A 317 -20.71 8.74 5.41
N THR A 318 -20.29 9.83 6.06
CA THR A 318 -21.13 10.63 6.98
C THR A 318 -20.77 12.09 6.82
N ASP A 319 -21.75 12.94 6.52
CA ASP A 319 -21.49 14.36 6.26
C ASP A 319 -21.16 15.15 7.55
N LEU A 320 -19.87 15.32 7.81
CA LEU A 320 -19.36 16.15 8.91
C LEU A 320 -19.37 17.64 8.56
N THR A 321 -19.52 18.00 7.27
CA THR A 321 -19.48 19.41 6.85
C THR A 321 -20.76 20.16 7.17
N ALA A 322 -21.87 19.43 7.31
CA ALA A 322 -23.15 19.96 7.72
C ALA A 322 -23.27 20.23 9.24
N LEU A 323 -22.27 19.79 10.01
CA LEU A 323 -22.28 19.92 11.47
C LEU A 323 -21.64 21.22 11.94
N GLU A 324 -22.12 21.71 13.08
CA GLU A 324 -21.50 22.85 13.78
C GLU A 324 -20.17 22.42 14.42
N LEU A 325 -19.11 23.20 14.17
CA LEU A 325 -17.77 22.87 14.66
C LEU A 325 -17.69 22.79 16.19
N ASP A 326 -18.46 23.63 16.88
CA ASP A 326 -18.41 23.76 18.32
C ASP A 326 -19.47 22.93 19.06
N ALA A 327 -20.23 22.11 18.33
CA ALA A 327 -21.17 21.15 18.90
C ALA A 327 -20.55 19.74 19.00
N PRO A 328 -20.92 18.96 20.02
CA PRO A 328 -20.61 17.52 20.09
C PRO A 328 -21.23 16.75 18.92
N LEU A 329 -20.61 15.61 18.57
CA LEU A 329 -21.17 14.73 17.54
C LEU A 329 -22.42 14.00 18.10
N PRO A 330 -23.52 13.92 17.32
CA PRO A 330 -24.68 13.14 17.73
C PRO A 330 -24.31 11.66 17.96
N ALA A 331 -24.79 11.06 19.04
CA ALA A 331 -24.46 9.68 19.40
C ALA A 331 -24.84 8.65 18.30
N ALA A 332 -25.91 8.92 17.54
CA ALA A 332 -26.39 8.06 16.47
C ALA A 332 -25.89 8.48 15.08
N LEU A 333 -24.87 9.34 15.01
CA LEU A 333 -24.40 9.89 13.73
C LEU A 333 -23.80 8.82 12.81
N PHE A 334 -23.08 7.87 13.38
CA PHE A 334 -22.36 6.86 12.61
C PHE A 334 -23.15 5.56 12.54
N GLY A 335 -23.45 5.10 11.34
CA GLY A 335 -24.12 3.82 11.10
C GLY A 335 -23.17 2.62 11.21
N GLU A 336 -23.75 1.41 11.17
CA GLU A 336 -22.99 0.14 11.23
C GLU A 336 -22.03 -0.06 10.04
N HIS A 337 -22.24 0.64 8.93
CA HIS A 337 -21.41 0.60 7.75
C HIS A 337 -20.06 1.30 7.92
N VAL A 338 -19.92 2.13 8.95
CA VAL A 338 -18.70 2.93 9.17
C VAL A 338 -17.56 2.05 9.67
N SER A 339 -16.41 2.15 8.99
CA SER A 339 -15.20 1.47 9.42
C SER A 339 -14.79 1.89 10.84
N GLN A 340 -14.67 0.91 11.74
CA GLN A 340 -14.21 1.15 13.11
C GLN A 340 -12.81 1.77 13.15
N GLY A 341 -11.95 1.43 12.18
CA GLY A 341 -10.62 2.04 12.04
C GLY A 341 -10.70 3.52 11.67
N SER A 342 -11.59 3.89 10.75
CA SER A 342 -11.80 5.29 10.34
C SER A 342 -12.45 6.10 11.48
N LEU A 343 -13.41 5.51 12.19
CA LEU A 343 -14.02 6.15 13.34
C LEU A 343 -13.01 6.42 14.46
N ARG A 344 -12.20 5.42 14.84
CA ARG A 344 -11.10 5.60 15.81
C ARG A 344 -10.09 6.65 15.38
N ARG A 345 -9.84 6.77 14.08
CA ARG A 345 -8.95 7.80 13.54
C ARG A 345 -9.51 9.19 13.79
N LEU A 346 -10.81 9.39 13.63
CA LEU A 346 -11.48 10.66 13.94
C LEU A 346 -11.51 10.95 15.44
N THR A 347 -11.96 9.98 16.23
CA THR A 347 -12.30 10.21 17.65
C THR A 347 -11.11 10.05 18.58
N GLY A 348 -10.16 9.17 18.24
CA GLY A 348 -9.16 8.70 19.20
C GLY A 348 -9.85 8.02 20.39
N ASP A 349 -9.37 8.32 21.58
CA ASP A 349 -9.94 7.88 22.85
C ASP A 349 -10.97 8.88 23.45
N ARG A 350 -11.43 9.88 22.66
CA ARG A 350 -12.35 10.92 23.12
C ARG A 350 -13.78 10.41 23.09
N ASP A 351 -14.56 10.85 24.10
CA ASP A 351 -16.01 10.63 24.10
C ASP A 351 -16.66 11.43 22.96
N VAL A 352 -17.24 10.70 22.02
CA VAL A 352 -17.88 11.25 20.80
C VAL A 352 -19.01 12.21 21.16
N SER A 353 -19.81 11.87 22.19
CA SER A 353 -21.02 12.59 22.59
C SER A 353 -20.73 13.82 23.45
N ALA A 354 -19.52 13.92 24.01
CA ALA A 354 -19.13 15.03 24.90
C ALA A 354 -18.12 15.98 24.25
N THR A 355 -17.45 15.56 23.18
CA THR A 355 -16.36 16.31 22.57
C THR A 355 -16.85 17.05 21.31
N PRO A 356 -16.66 18.38 21.20
CA PRO A 356 -17.00 19.12 20.00
C PRO A 356 -16.26 18.62 18.73
N LEU A 357 -16.91 18.69 17.57
CA LEU A 357 -16.31 18.31 16.27
C LEU A 357 -14.97 19.05 16.06
N ARG A 358 -14.88 20.32 16.41
CA ARG A 358 -13.63 21.13 16.37
C ARG A 358 -12.46 20.40 17.04
N ALA A 359 -12.68 19.85 18.23
CA ALA A 359 -11.60 19.16 18.97
C ALA A 359 -11.12 17.88 18.29
N HIS A 360 -12.04 17.13 17.66
CA HIS A 360 -11.69 15.95 16.88
C HIS A 360 -10.89 16.35 15.62
N LEU A 361 -11.35 17.35 14.88
CA LEU A 361 -10.69 17.82 13.67
C LEU A 361 -9.34 18.49 13.96
N THR A 362 -9.24 19.27 15.04
CA THR A 362 -7.97 19.87 15.48
C THR A 362 -6.94 18.78 15.81
N ALA A 363 -7.35 17.70 16.45
CA ALA A 363 -6.46 16.58 16.70
C ALA A 363 -5.99 15.88 15.41
N LEU A 364 -6.81 15.89 14.36
CA LEU A 364 -6.42 15.40 13.04
C LEU A 364 -5.49 16.36 12.30
N ALA A 365 -5.71 17.66 12.46
CA ALA A 365 -4.86 18.71 11.87
C ALA A 365 -3.47 18.74 12.48
N ARG A 366 -3.34 18.31 13.74
CA ARG A 366 -2.10 18.44 14.50
C ARG A 366 -0.96 17.65 13.89
N LEU A 367 0.08 18.37 13.52
CA LEU A 367 1.36 17.81 13.11
C LEU A 367 2.25 17.57 14.34
N GLY A 368 3.14 16.64 14.23
CA GLY A 368 4.24 16.41 15.17
C GLY A 368 5.55 16.30 14.42
N ARG A 369 6.67 16.56 15.07
CA ARG A 369 7.99 16.25 14.47
C ARG A 369 8.03 14.78 14.07
N ILE A 370 7.61 13.91 14.96
CA ILE A 370 7.24 12.50 14.71
C ILE A 370 5.86 12.34 15.33
N SER A 371 4.90 11.80 14.60
CA SER A 371 3.54 11.59 15.12
C SER A 371 3.21 10.11 15.26
N ASP A 372 2.35 9.80 16.21
CA ASP A 372 1.76 8.46 16.44
C ASP A 372 0.95 7.94 15.24
N ARG A 373 0.73 8.78 14.23
CA ARG A 373 -0.02 8.46 13.01
C ARG A 373 0.86 8.35 11.76
N SER A 374 2.13 8.05 11.95
CA SER A 374 3.10 7.91 10.85
C SER A 374 3.43 9.21 10.12
N GLY A 375 3.15 10.38 10.73
CA GLY A 375 3.58 11.69 10.22
C GLY A 375 4.99 12.04 10.65
N PHE A 376 5.69 12.78 9.80
CA PHE A 376 6.99 13.37 10.08
C PHE A 376 7.04 14.80 9.56
N VAL A 377 7.55 15.74 10.35
CA VAL A 377 7.85 17.11 9.92
C VAL A 377 9.28 17.45 10.31
N GLY A 378 10.14 17.70 9.33
CA GLY A 378 11.55 18.00 9.59
C GLY A 378 12.36 18.17 8.32
N THR A 379 13.66 18.37 8.49
CA THR A 379 14.61 18.43 7.39
C THR A 379 14.91 17.04 6.84
N ALA A 380 15.55 17.00 5.66
CA ALA A 380 16.00 15.72 5.08
C ALA A 380 17.03 15.00 5.96
N GLU A 381 17.87 15.73 6.69
CA GLU A 381 18.83 15.14 7.64
C GLU A 381 18.11 14.50 8.83
N GLU A 382 17.15 15.19 9.44
CA GLU A 382 16.33 14.65 10.53
C GLU A 382 15.48 13.45 10.09
N PHE A 383 15.03 13.43 8.83
CA PHE A 383 14.35 12.26 8.28
C PHE A 383 15.30 11.07 8.14
N ALA A 384 16.52 11.31 7.68
CA ALA A 384 17.54 10.27 7.58
C ALA A 384 17.91 9.71 8.97
N ASP A 385 18.02 10.57 10.00
CA ASP A 385 18.21 10.12 11.40
C ASP A 385 17.07 9.19 11.83
N LEU A 386 15.81 9.54 11.57
CA LEU A 386 14.66 8.68 11.89
C LEU A 386 14.73 7.35 11.17
N VAL A 387 15.11 7.33 9.89
CA VAL A 387 15.19 6.06 9.12
C VAL A 387 16.32 5.17 9.67
N GLU A 388 17.45 5.73 10.07
CA GLU A 388 18.53 4.99 10.74
C GLU A 388 18.06 4.40 12.08
N GLU A 389 17.41 5.19 12.92
CA GLU A 389 16.82 4.73 14.18
C GLU A 389 15.78 3.61 13.98
N LEU A 390 14.89 3.75 12.99
CA LEU A 390 13.93 2.71 12.63
C LEU A 390 14.64 1.41 12.25
N GLY A 391 15.74 1.49 11.49
CA GLY A 391 16.57 0.35 11.13
C GLY A 391 17.22 -0.31 12.35
N GLU A 392 17.71 0.45 13.33
CA GLU A 392 18.24 -0.05 14.60
C GLU A 392 17.14 -0.75 15.44
N TRP A 393 15.90 -0.29 15.37
CA TRP A 393 14.77 -0.93 16.03
C TRP A 393 14.26 -2.18 15.28
N GLY A 394 14.82 -2.46 14.11
CA GLY A 394 14.56 -3.65 13.32
C GLY A 394 13.58 -3.45 12.16
N ASN A 395 13.30 -2.23 11.76
CA ASN A 395 12.57 -1.96 10.52
C ASN A 395 13.43 -2.32 9.30
N ASP A 396 12.80 -2.83 8.25
CA ASP A 396 13.51 -3.21 7.02
C ASP A 396 13.42 -2.12 5.93
N GLY A 397 12.51 -1.16 6.09
CA GLY A 397 12.33 -0.07 5.15
C GLY A 397 11.17 0.84 5.47
N VAL A 398 10.97 1.86 4.65
CA VAL A 398 9.90 2.82 4.77
C VAL A 398 9.03 2.86 3.51
N LEU A 399 7.74 3.05 3.71
CA LEU A 399 6.77 3.25 2.65
C LEU A 399 6.32 4.71 2.70
N LEU A 400 6.82 5.54 1.80
CA LEU A 400 6.45 6.96 1.75
C LEU A 400 5.06 7.12 1.13
N TRP A 401 4.24 7.97 1.74
CA TRP A 401 2.90 8.27 1.25
C TRP A 401 2.92 9.45 0.30
N GLY A 402 2.21 9.31 -0.82
CA GLY A 402 2.01 10.43 -1.72
C GLY A 402 1.15 10.04 -2.92
N ASP A 403 0.72 11.06 -3.66
CA ASP A 403 0.31 10.91 -5.04
C ASP A 403 1.55 10.87 -5.94
N LEU A 404 1.39 10.51 -7.20
CA LEU A 404 2.45 10.58 -8.19
C LEU A 404 2.45 11.93 -8.94
N HIS A 405 1.86 12.97 -8.34
CA HIS A 405 1.93 14.30 -8.94
C HIS A 405 3.39 14.77 -8.95
N PRO A 406 3.93 15.26 -10.09
CA PRO A 406 5.33 15.62 -10.21
C PRO A 406 5.84 16.56 -9.11
N VAL A 407 5.03 17.52 -8.68
CA VAL A 407 5.42 18.46 -7.60
C VAL A 407 5.67 17.74 -6.29
N THR A 408 4.79 16.80 -5.90
CA THR A 408 4.96 16.04 -4.66
C THR A 408 6.17 15.11 -4.75
N VAL A 409 6.29 14.37 -5.85
CA VAL A 409 7.41 13.46 -6.09
C VAL A 409 8.73 14.21 -6.10
N HIS A 410 8.87 15.27 -6.91
CA HIS A 410 10.11 16.02 -7.02
C HIS A 410 10.51 16.70 -5.71
N ARG A 411 9.57 17.37 -5.03
CA ARG A 411 9.87 18.01 -3.74
C ARG A 411 10.44 17.01 -2.73
N THR A 412 9.87 15.80 -2.65
CA THR A 412 10.37 14.74 -1.77
C THR A 412 11.73 14.22 -2.23
N LEU A 413 11.87 13.91 -3.52
CA LEU A 413 13.10 13.29 -4.04
C LEU A 413 14.28 14.27 -4.04
N ASP A 414 14.07 15.52 -4.43
CA ASP A 414 15.15 16.52 -4.52
C ASP A 414 15.80 16.81 -3.14
N GLU A 415 15.00 16.76 -2.08
CA GLU A 415 15.50 17.00 -0.71
C GLU A 415 16.07 15.72 -0.08
N LEU A 416 15.35 14.58 -0.15
CA LEU A 416 15.72 13.38 0.60
C LEU A 416 16.82 12.55 -0.07
N VAL A 417 16.74 12.34 -1.38
CA VAL A 417 17.62 11.38 -2.07
C VAL A 417 19.11 11.71 -1.90
N PRO A 418 19.56 12.98 -2.05
CA PRO A 418 20.97 13.31 -1.84
C PRO A 418 21.48 12.95 -0.43
N VAL A 419 20.65 13.17 0.58
CA VAL A 419 20.99 12.87 1.99
C VAL A 419 21.05 11.38 2.22
N LEU A 420 20.00 10.64 1.84
CA LEU A 420 19.90 9.19 2.03
C LEU A 420 21.03 8.45 1.31
N ARG A 421 21.39 8.88 0.08
CA ARG A 421 22.51 8.30 -0.69
C ARG A 421 23.86 8.61 -0.07
N ARG A 422 24.08 9.82 0.44
CA ARG A 422 25.31 10.20 1.11
C ARG A 422 25.55 9.34 2.36
N ARG A 423 24.50 9.07 3.12
CA ARG A 423 24.55 8.22 4.31
C ARG A 423 24.57 6.71 4.01
N GLY A 424 24.34 6.29 2.77
CA GLY A 424 24.30 4.88 2.39
C GLY A 424 23.02 4.15 2.80
N ILE A 425 21.95 4.89 3.13
CA ILE A 425 20.64 4.36 3.52
C ILE A 425 19.88 3.87 2.29
N LEU A 426 19.91 4.64 1.20
CA LEU A 426 19.19 4.35 -0.05
C LEU A 426 20.11 3.60 -1.01
N ARG A 427 19.57 2.57 -1.67
CA ARG A 427 20.31 1.80 -2.70
C ARG A 427 20.80 2.71 -3.84
N ARG A 428 21.92 2.30 -4.45
CA ARG A 428 22.47 2.96 -5.65
C ARG A 428 22.24 2.14 -6.90
N GLU A 429 22.12 0.83 -6.74
CA GLU A 429 22.01 -0.14 -7.84
C GLU A 429 20.95 -1.18 -7.52
N TYR A 430 20.33 -1.72 -8.55
CA TYR A 430 19.40 -2.84 -8.47
C TYR A 430 20.13 -4.14 -8.85
N THR A 431 19.61 -5.27 -8.37
CA THR A 431 20.16 -6.59 -8.71
C THR A 431 19.97 -6.95 -10.18
N GLY A 432 18.96 -6.37 -10.83
CA GLY A 432 18.55 -6.73 -12.18
C GLY A 432 17.85 -8.08 -12.29
N ALA A 433 17.53 -8.71 -11.15
CA ALA A 433 16.89 -10.03 -11.09
C ALA A 433 15.42 -9.99 -10.62
N GLY A 434 14.80 -8.80 -10.64
CA GLY A 434 13.40 -8.57 -10.28
C GLY A 434 13.19 -8.15 -8.84
N LEU A 435 11.94 -7.79 -8.51
CA LEU A 435 11.56 -7.20 -7.23
C LEU A 435 11.95 -8.07 -6.02
N ARG A 436 11.70 -9.38 -6.08
CA ARG A 436 12.04 -10.30 -4.99
C ARG A 436 13.54 -10.29 -4.69
N ALA A 437 14.37 -10.33 -5.72
CA ALA A 437 15.82 -10.27 -5.55
C ALA A 437 16.29 -8.94 -4.96
N ASP A 438 15.68 -7.84 -5.37
CA ASP A 438 15.97 -6.51 -4.83
C ASP A 438 15.58 -6.37 -3.36
N LEU A 439 14.47 -7.00 -2.92
CA LEU A 439 14.04 -7.05 -1.51
C LEU A 439 14.96 -7.94 -0.64
N HIS A 440 15.72 -8.83 -1.21
CA HIS A 440 16.65 -9.70 -0.50
C HIS A 440 18.12 -9.31 -0.68
N ALA A 441 18.40 -8.15 -1.31
CA ALA A 441 19.77 -7.70 -1.57
C ALA A 441 20.52 -7.24 -0.32
N PHE A 442 19.81 -6.89 0.79
CA PHE A 442 20.39 -6.46 2.07
C PHE A 442 19.39 -6.63 3.23
#